data_65af4e3aa19f65c2273dbc44d5cb9562
#
_entry.id   65af4e3aa19f65c2273dbc44d5cb9562
#
_cell.length_a   1.000
_cell.length_b   1.000
_cell.length_c   1.000
_cell.angle_alpha   90.00
_cell.angle_beta   90.00
_cell.angle_gamma   90.00
#
_symmetry.space_group_name_H-M   'P 1'
#
loop_
_entity.id
_entity.type
_entity.pdbx_description
1 polymer ?
#
loop_
_entity_poly.entity_id
_entity_poly.type
_entity_poly.pdbx_seq_one_letter_code
_entity_poly.pdbx_strand_id
1 'polypeptide(L)'
;GNEKQLIEIFQGVHPEDWCFGTYRSHLHCLLKGIPREQVMAEILAGHSIHLEFPDYRFYSSAIVAGGLPIALGTALGLKRQGKPENVWCFCGDMAAETGAFQEAVKYAWGFDLPITFVIECNGLSTNTPTHQVWGVPHQHTTIGETIWRTHTWAEGRVIRYCYDREDWPHYGVGQMVDFDQVGQAPTGERSDV
;
A
#
# COMPACT_ATOMS: atom_id res chain seq x y z
N GLY A 1 2.04 -2.54 -12.31
CA GLY A 1 0.70 -2.27 -12.89
C GLY A 1 0.00 -1.09 -12.26
N ASN A 2 0.43 -0.63 -11.05
CA ASN A 2 -0.24 0.49 -10.35
C ASN A 2 0.55 1.80 -10.32
N GLU A 3 1.60 1.90 -11.10
CA GLU A 3 2.54 3.03 -11.08
C GLU A 3 1.83 4.36 -11.37
N LYS A 4 0.94 4.36 -12.37
CA LYS A 4 0.21 5.57 -12.78
C LYS A 4 -0.65 6.10 -11.64
N GLN A 5 -1.42 5.25 -10.99
CA GLN A 5 -2.32 5.61 -9.89
C GLN A 5 -1.52 6.10 -8.67
N LEU A 6 -0.40 5.42 -8.36
CA LEU A 6 0.47 5.83 -7.26
C LEU A 6 1.10 7.19 -7.51
N ILE A 7 1.62 7.44 -8.71
CA ILE A 7 2.19 8.75 -9.08
C ILE A 7 1.13 9.85 -8.91
N GLU A 8 -0.11 9.60 -9.34
CA GLU A 8 -1.19 10.56 -9.17
C GLU A 8 -1.53 10.83 -7.70
N ILE A 9 -1.64 9.79 -6.88
CA ILE A 9 -1.90 9.91 -5.44
C ILE A 9 -0.78 10.66 -4.73
N PHE A 10 0.47 10.34 -5.05
CA PHE A 10 1.63 10.97 -4.43
C PHE A 10 1.81 12.45 -4.80
N GLN A 11 1.11 12.98 -5.81
CA GLN A 11 1.04 14.44 -6.04
C GLN A 11 0.35 15.18 -4.88
N GLY A 12 -0.51 14.47 -4.11
CA GLY A 12 -1.17 15.01 -2.93
C GLY A 12 -0.44 14.72 -1.61
N VAL A 13 0.65 13.94 -1.64
CA VAL A 13 1.44 13.57 -0.46
C VAL A 13 2.55 14.60 -0.24
N HIS A 14 2.52 15.32 0.86
CA HIS A 14 3.58 16.26 1.20
C HIS A 14 4.81 15.54 1.79
N PRO A 15 6.02 16.12 1.64
CA PRO A 15 7.23 15.55 2.24
C PRO A 15 7.11 15.32 3.76
N GLU A 16 6.38 16.19 4.45
CA GLU A 16 6.17 16.14 5.89
C GLU A 16 5.07 15.18 6.34
N ASP A 17 4.28 14.60 5.41
CA ASP A 17 3.26 13.62 5.74
C ASP A 17 3.85 12.27 6.12
N TRP A 18 3.17 11.53 6.96
CA TRP A 18 3.50 10.14 7.26
C TRP A 18 2.91 9.20 6.22
N CYS A 19 3.72 8.24 5.77
CA CYS A 19 3.28 7.18 4.87
C CYS A 19 3.46 5.81 5.52
N PHE A 20 2.39 5.03 5.52
CA PHE A 20 2.37 3.64 5.97
C PHE A 20 2.06 2.73 4.80
N GLY A 21 3.01 1.86 4.46
CA GLY A 21 2.92 0.96 3.33
C GLY A 21 2.74 -0.50 3.73
N THR A 22 2.67 -1.34 2.72
CA THR A 22 2.59 -2.80 2.83
C THR A 22 3.95 -3.43 2.52
N TYR A 23 4.00 -4.76 2.45
CA TYR A 23 5.20 -5.49 2.03
C TYR A 23 5.61 -5.24 0.56
N ARG A 24 4.81 -4.53 -0.23
CA ARG A 24 5.08 -4.16 -1.64
C ARG A 24 5.24 -2.65 -1.82
N SER A 25 6.08 -2.02 -1.01
CA SER A 25 6.12 -0.56 -0.94
C SER A 25 7.39 0.08 -1.49
N HIS A 26 8.16 -0.62 -2.33
CA HIS A 26 9.39 -0.06 -2.92
C HIS A 26 9.10 1.21 -3.73
N LEU A 27 8.07 1.20 -4.58
CA LEU A 27 7.68 2.38 -5.35
C LEU A 27 7.18 3.51 -4.45
N HIS A 28 6.44 3.19 -3.39
CA HIS A 28 6.00 4.19 -2.40
C HIS A 28 7.19 4.89 -1.75
N CYS A 29 8.27 4.15 -1.42
CA CYS A 29 9.50 4.73 -0.90
C CYS A 29 10.10 5.74 -1.87
N LEU A 30 10.22 5.37 -3.15
CA LEU A 30 10.78 6.25 -4.18
C LEU A 30 9.93 7.49 -4.40
N LEU A 31 8.60 7.34 -4.45
CA LEU A 31 7.66 8.45 -4.59
C LEU A 31 7.62 9.36 -3.36
N LYS A 32 7.92 8.82 -2.18
CA LYS A 32 8.09 9.60 -0.94
C LYS A 32 9.39 10.40 -0.92
N GLY A 33 10.27 10.19 -1.90
CA GLY A 33 11.55 10.89 -2.03
C GLY A 33 12.71 10.21 -1.31
N ILE A 34 12.56 8.96 -0.88
CA ILE A 34 13.66 8.20 -0.29
C ILE A 34 14.67 7.86 -1.40
N PRO A 35 15.95 8.14 -1.21
CA PRO A 35 16.99 7.85 -2.21
C PRO A 35 17.01 6.37 -2.59
N ARG A 36 17.09 6.11 -3.89
CA ARG A 36 17.10 4.74 -4.43
C ARG A 36 18.17 3.87 -3.76
N GLU A 37 19.33 4.43 -3.50
CA GLU A 37 20.46 3.73 -2.89
C GLU A 37 20.12 3.24 -1.47
N GLN A 38 19.36 4.02 -0.69
CA GLN A 38 18.91 3.62 0.64
C GLN A 38 17.88 2.49 0.56
N VAL A 39 16.92 2.59 -0.36
CA VAL A 39 15.94 1.53 -0.58
C VAL A 39 16.61 0.24 -1.02
N MET A 40 17.58 0.32 -1.95
CA MET A 40 18.35 -0.83 -2.41
C MET A 40 19.17 -1.47 -1.29
N ALA A 41 19.77 -0.67 -0.42
CA ALA A 41 20.54 -1.16 0.72
C ALA A 41 19.68 -2.00 1.66
N GLU A 42 18.48 -1.52 1.99
CA GLU A 42 17.54 -2.27 2.84
C GLU A 42 17.05 -3.55 2.19
N ILE A 43 16.77 -3.53 0.87
CA ILE A 43 16.40 -4.74 0.12
C ILE A 43 17.52 -5.79 0.17
N LEU A 44 18.76 -5.38 -0.08
CA LEU A 44 19.91 -6.27 -0.06
C LEU A 44 20.24 -6.77 1.35
N ALA A 45 19.89 -6.00 2.38
CA ALA A 45 20.00 -6.42 3.79
C ALA A 45 18.89 -7.40 4.22
N GLY A 46 17.92 -7.72 3.33
CA GLY A 46 16.81 -8.63 3.63
C GLY A 46 15.58 -7.97 4.22
N HIS A 47 15.53 -6.66 4.28
CA HIS A 47 14.41 -5.89 4.86
C HIS A 47 13.35 -5.49 3.84
N SER A 48 13.32 -6.14 2.68
CA SER A 48 12.48 -5.78 1.53
C SER A 48 10.98 -5.65 1.83
N ILE A 49 10.45 -6.41 2.79
CA ILE A 49 9.02 -6.46 3.11
C ILE A 49 8.61 -5.62 4.32
N HIS A 50 9.57 -5.01 5.01
CA HIS A 50 9.36 -4.15 6.17
C HIS A 50 10.39 -3.03 6.16
N LEU A 51 10.08 -1.97 5.45
CA LEU A 51 10.97 -0.83 5.25
C LEU A 51 10.64 0.27 6.25
N GLU A 52 11.66 0.80 6.88
CA GLU A 52 11.57 1.87 7.86
C GLU A 52 12.54 3.00 7.53
N PHE A 53 11.99 4.17 7.21
CA PHE A 53 12.75 5.37 6.93
C PHE A 53 12.20 6.54 7.76
N PRO A 54 12.55 6.63 9.06
CA PRO A 54 12.00 7.63 9.97
C PRO A 54 12.22 9.07 9.52
N ASP A 55 13.38 9.37 8.95
CA ASP A 55 13.74 10.69 8.44
C ASP A 55 12.81 11.14 7.29
N TYR A 56 12.23 10.18 6.58
CA TYR A 56 11.25 10.41 5.51
C TYR A 56 9.82 10.17 5.98
N ARG A 57 9.61 9.86 7.27
CA ARG A 57 8.29 9.54 7.83
C ARG A 57 7.60 8.40 7.09
N PHE A 58 8.35 7.39 6.75
CA PHE A 58 7.89 6.20 6.04
C PHE A 58 8.08 4.94 6.88
N TYR A 59 7.03 4.13 6.92
CA TYR A 59 7.00 2.83 7.58
C TYR A 59 6.19 1.83 6.74
N SER A 60 6.68 0.61 6.58
CA SER A 60 5.91 -0.47 5.98
C SER A 60 5.87 -1.71 6.86
N SER A 61 4.82 -2.52 6.70
CA SER A 61 4.63 -3.74 7.49
C SER A 61 4.24 -4.91 6.59
N ALA A 62 4.85 -6.07 6.85
CA ALA A 62 4.47 -7.33 6.22
C ALA A 62 3.24 -7.98 6.87
N ILE A 63 2.82 -7.49 8.03
CA ILE A 63 1.63 -7.99 8.71
C ILE A 63 0.39 -7.42 8.02
N VAL A 64 -0.47 -8.30 7.50
CA VAL A 64 -1.72 -7.89 6.85
C VAL A 64 -2.57 -7.05 7.82
N ALA A 65 -2.96 -5.87 7.37
CA ALA A 65 -3.67 -4.86 8.17
C ALA A 65 -2.91 -4.31 9.39
N GLY A 66 -1.67 -4.77 9.66
CA GLY A 66 -0.89 -4.35 10.84
C GLY A 66 -0.51 -2.87 10.85
N GLY A 67 -0.32 -2.26 9.70
CA GLY A 67 -0.03 -0.83 9.58
C GLY A 67 -1.21 0.09 9.92
N LEU A 68 -2.45 -0.39 9.80
CA LEU A 68 -3.66 0.41 9.99
C LEU A 68 -3.78 1.03 11.38
N PRO A 69 -3.71 0.27 12.49
CA PRO A 69 -3.80 0.84 13.82
C PRO A 69 -2.60 1.72 14.18
N ILE A 70 -1.42 1.46 13.62
CA ILE A 70 -0.22 2.28 13.84
C ILE A 70 -0.41 3.64 13.16
N ALA A 71 -0.83 3.65 11.90
CA ALA A 71 -1.15 4.86 11.15
C ALA A 71 -2.24 5.69 11.83
N LEU A 72 -3.29 5.01 12.32
CA LEU A 72 -4.37 5.65 13.08
C LEU A 72 -3.87 6.32 14.36
N GLY A 73 -3.02 5.63 15.12
CA GLY A 73 -2.38 6.16 16.33
C GLY A 73 -1.50 7.36 16.04
N THR A 74 -0.76 7.33 14.93
CA THR A 74 0.06 8.45 14.45
C THR A 74 -0.82 9.67 14.13
N ALA A 75 -1.91 9.47 13.40
CA ALA A 75 -2.85 10.55 13.07
C ALA A 75 -3.50 11.16 14.33
N LEU A 76 -3.86 10.33 15.31
CA LEU A 76 -4.36 10.80 16.60
C LEU A 76 -3.31 11.64 17.35
N GLY A 77 -2.05 11.18 17.32
CA GLY A 77 -0.92 11.90 17.91
C GLY A 77 -0.71 13.28 17.27
N LEU A 78 -0.72 13.35 15.93
CA LEU A 78 -0.60 14.60 15.18
C LEU A 78 -1.73 15.57 15.55
N LYS A 79 -2.98 15.08 15.52
CA LYS A 79 -4.14 15.91 15.88
C LYS A 79 -4.04 16.47 17.30
N ARG A 80 -3.66 15.64 18.28
CA ARG A 80 -3.51 16.08 19.68
C ARG A 80 -2.39 17.10 19.89
N GLN A 81 -1.37 17.06 19.02
CA GLN A 81 -0.26 18.00 19.03
C GLN A 81 -0.54 19.27 18.20
N GLY A 82 -1.69 19.36 17.53
CA GLY A 82 -2.02 20.49 16.65
C GLY A 82 -1.13 20.55 15.41
N LYS A 83 -0.60 19.43 14.98
CA LYS A 83 0.29 19.34 13.82
C LYS A 83 -0.50 19.32 12.51
N PRO A 84 -0.04 20.01 11.45
CA PRO A 84 -0.76 20.13 10.18
C PRO A 84 -0.56 18.93 9.25
N GLU A 85 0.38 18.03 9.55
CA GLU A 85 0.71 16.91 8.69
C GLU A 85 -0.43 15.88 8.60
N ASN A 86 -0.54 15.22 7.46
CA ASN A 86 -1.44 14.10 7.22
C ASN A 86 -0.75 12.75 7.37
N VAL A 87 -1.56 11.72 7.47
CA VAL A 87 -1.13 10.32 7.42
C VAL A 87 -1.76 9.66 6.20
N TRP A 88 -0.94 8.99 5.41
CA TRP A 88 -1.35 8.18 4.26
C TRP A 88 -1.11 6.72 4.59
N CYS A 89 -2.16 5.92 4.59
CA CYS A 89 -2.06 4.50 4.92
C CYS A 89 -2.53 3.64 3.75
N PHE A 90 -1.59 2.94 3.13
CA PHE A 90 -1.84 2.06 1.97
C PHE A 90 -2.12 0.64 2.45
N CYS A 91 -3.07 -0.02 1.85
CA CYS A 91 -3.38 -1.43 2.12
C CYS A 91 -3.93 -2.13 0.88
N GLY A 92 -3.77 -3.44 0.81
CA GLY A 92 -4.39 -4.24 -0.24
C GLY A 92 -5.89 -4.45 -0.02
N ASP A 93 -6.58 -4.87 -1.07
CA ASP A 93 -8.01 -5.15 -1.07
C ASP A 93 -8.44 -6.19 -0.02
N MET A 94 -7.67 -7.27 0.18
CA MET A 94 -7.96 -8.26 1.22
C MET A 94 -7.81 -7.67 2.63
N ALA A 95 -6.82 -6.81 2.85
CA ALA A 95 -6.65 -6.13 4.14
C ALA A 95 -7.80 -5.16 4.43
N ALA A 96 -8.37 -4.54 3.39
CA ALA A 96 -9.52 -3.64 3.52
C ALA A 96 -10.82 -4.34 3.95
N GLU A 97 -10.91 -5.65 3.75
CA GLU A 97 -12.07 -6.45 4.19
C GLU A 97 -11.95 -6.95 5.65
N THR A 98 -10.85 -6.63 6.33
CA THR A 98 -10.66 -7.03 7.72
C THR A 98 -11.43 -6.12 8.69
N GLY A 99 -11.78 -6.66 9.88
CA GLY A 99 -12.36 -5.87 10.97
C GLY A 99 -11.46 -4.71 11.37
N ALA A 100 -10.13 -4.90 11.37
CA ALA A 100 -9.14 -3.87 11.69
C ALA A 100 -9.24 -2.64 10.77
N PHE A 101 -9.49 -2.83 9.48
CA PHE A 101 -9.72 -1.74 8.54
C PHE A 101 -10.99 -0.97 8.89
N GLN A 102 -12.10 -1.68 9.11
CA GLN A 102 -13.39 -1.07 9.42
C GLN A 102 -13.32 -0.27 10.73
N GLU A 103 -12.66 -0.81 11.74
CA GLU A 103 -12.44 -0.13 13.03
C GLU A 103 -11.58 1.12 12.84
N ALA A 104 -10.47 1.03 12.08
CA ALA A 104 -9.58 2.15 11.85
C ALA A 104 -10.27 3.30 11.12
N VAL A 105 -11.01 3.01 10.04
CA VAL A 105 -11.75 4.02 9.28
C VAL A 105 -12.84 4.67 10.11
N LYS A 106 -13.60 3.86 10.86
CA LYS A 106 -14.68 4.35 11.73
C LYS A 106 -14.15 5.25 12.83
N TYR A 107 -13.03 4.86 13.45
CA TYR A 107 -12.38 5.67 14.49
C TYR A 107 -11.81 6.96 13.90
N ALA A 108 -11.15 6.89 12.75
CA ALA A 108 -10.61 8.06 12.06
C ALA A 108 -11.72 9.08 11.73
N TRP A 109 -12.86 8.61 11.26
CA TRP A 109 -14.01 9.45 11.00
C TRP A 109 -14.61 10.05 12.28
N GLY A 110 -14.86 9.21 13.30
CA GLY A 110 -15.46 9.64 14.57
C GLY A 110 -14.65 10.67 15.33
N PHE A 111 -13.33 10.62 15.21
CA PHE A 111 -12.41 11.56 15.83
C PHE A 111 -11.85 12.61 14.85
N ASP A 112 -12.36 12.66 13.62
CA ASP A 112 -11.92 13.59 12.58
C ASP A 112 -10.38 13.66 12.47
N LEU A 113 -9.73 12.49 12.30
CA LEU A 113 -8.28 12.38 12.26
C LEU A 113 -7.71 12.75 10.89
N PRO A 114 -6.50 13.34 10.80
CA PRO A 114 -5.84 13.69 9.55
C PRO A 114 -5.21 12.44 8.90
N ILE A 115 -6.04 11.52 8.42
CA ILE A 115 -5.60 10.28 7.79
C ILE A 115 -6.42 9.96 6.55
N THR A 116 -5.72 9.51 5.51
CA THR A 116 -6.31 8.97 4.28
C THR A 116 -5.88 7.52 4.11
N PHE A 117 -6.84 6.63 3.97
CA PHE A 117 -6.60 5.22 3.65
C PHE A 117 -6.66 5.02 2.14
N VAL A 118 -5.67 4.33 1.58
CA VAL A 118 -5.60 4.03 0.15
C VAL A 118 -5.67 2.52 -0.04
N ILE A 119 -6.73 2.06 -0.71
CA ILE A 119 -6.94 0.64 -1.03
C ILE A 119 -6.42 0.36 -2.44
N GLU A 120 -5.38 -0.46 -2.52
CA GLU A 120 -4.73 -0.91 -3.73
C GLU A 120 -5.33 -2.26 -4.14
N CYS A 121 -6.32 -2.21 -5.06
CA CYS A 121 -7.13 -3.37 -5.40
C CYS A 121 -6.60 -4.04 -6.67
N ASN A 122 -6.04 -5.24 -6.54
CA ASN A 122 -5.61 -6.08 -7.66
C ASN A 122 -6.33 -7.43 -7.75
N GLY A 123 -7.34 -7.65 -6.92
CA GLY A 123 -8.12 -8.88 -6.89
C GLY A 123 -7.41 -10.08 -6.26
N LEU A 124 -6.21 -9.87 -5.69
CA LEU A 124 -5.39 -10.94 -5.16
C LEU A 124 -4.84 -10.59 -3.77
N SER A 125 -4.90 -11.56 -2.87
CA SER A 125 -4.09 -11.54 -1.65
C SER A 125 -2.95 -12.51 -1.84
N THR A 126 -1.74 -12.00 -2.05
CA THR A 126 -0.59 -12.81 -2.48
C THR A 126 -0.92 -13.50 -3.81
N ASN A 127 -1.33 -14.77 -3.79
CA ASN A 127 -1.74 -15.55 -4.96
C ASN A 127 -3.21 -16.01 -4.88
N THR A 128 -3.93 -15.67 -3.82
CA THR A 128 -5.32 -16.10 -3.63
C THR A 128 -6.27 -15.05 -4.17
N PRO A 129 -7.12 -15.38 -5.16
CA PRO A 129 -8.13 -14.47 -5.65
C PRO A 129 -9.11 -14.07 -4.54
N THR A 130 -9.31 -12.76 -4.35
CA THR A 130 -10.14 -12.23 -3.26
C THR A 130 -11.59 -12.67 -3.36
N HIS A 131 -12.11 -12.82 -4.60
CA HIS A 131 -13.48 -13.28 -4.82
C HIS A 131 -13.71 -14.72 -4.35
N GLN A 132 -12.69 -15.57 -4.33
CA GLN A 132 -12.80 -16.94 -3.82
C GLN A 132 -12.93 -16.96 -2.29
N VAL A 133 -12.34 -16.00 -1.61
CA VAL A 133 -12.39 -15.90 -0.15
C VAL A 133 -13.70 -15.28 0.31
N TRP A 134 -14.13 -14.19 -0.33
CA TRP A 134 -15.29 -13.43 0.11
C TRP A 134 -16.60 -13.80 -0.59
N GLY A 135 -16.53 -14.64 -1.65
CA GLY A 135 -17.72 -15.04 -2.42
C GLY A 135 -18.37 -13.89 -3.21
N VAL A 136 -17.70 -12.77 -3.31
CA VAL A 136 -18.17 -11.58 -4.04
C VAL A 136 -17.33 -11.44 -5.30
N PRO A 137 -17.95 -11.28 -6.50
CA PRO A 137 -17.20 -11.03 -7.71
C PRO A 137 -16.32 -9.79 -7.56
N HIS A 138 -15.06 -9.91 -7.97
CA HIS A 138 -14.19 -8.76 -8.05
C HIS A 138 -14.76 -7.80 -9.10
N GLN A 139 -15.18 -6.62 -8.66
CA GLN A 139 -15.63 -5.59 -9.57
C GLN A 139 -14.39 -4.92 -10.14
N HIS A 140 -13.93 -5.42 -11.30
CA HIS A 140 -13.03 -4.66 -12.15
C HIS A 140 -13.79 -3.44 -12.67
N THR A 141 -13.56 -2.32 -12.08
CA THR A 141 -13.88 -1.07 -12.74
C THR A 141 -12.78 -0.81 -13.75
N THR A 142 -13.21 -0.63 -14.98
CA THR A 142 -12.38 -0.43 -16.17
C THR A 142 -11.22 0.52 -15.88
N ILE A 143 -10.03 0.10 -16.27
CA ILE A 143 -8.81 0.89 -16.27
C ILE A 143 -9.11 2.25 -16.92
N GLY A 144 -8.94 3.32 -16.17
CA GLY A 144 -9.00 4.69 -16.72
C GLY A 144 -9.81 5.70 -15.94
N GLU A 145 -10.73 5.28 -15.09
CA GLU A 145 -11.53 6.21 -14.33
C GLU A 145 -11.74 5.67 -12.91
N THR A 146 -11.34 6.48 -11.96
CA THR A 146 -11.99 6.55 -10.68
C THR A 146 -11.17 6.07 -9.49
N ILE A 147 -10.62 7.04 -8.84
CA ILE A 147 -10.41 7.02 -7.40
C ILE A 147 -11.82 6.90 -6.77
N TRP A 148 -12.21 5.70 -6.36
CA TRP A 148 -13.51 5.48 -5.73
C TRP A 148 -13.49 5.93 -4.27
N ARG A 149 -14.38 6.83 -3.94
CA ARG A 149 -14.72 7.12 -2.55
C ARG A 149 -15.67 6.04 -2.05
N THR A 150 -15.19 5.12 -1.24
CA THR A 150 -16.01 4.06 -0.66
C THR A 150 -16.64 4.56 0.64
N HIS A 151 -17.93 4.38 0.77
CA HIS A 151 -18.80 4.78 1.88
C HIS A 151 -19.10 6.28 2.01
N THR A 152 -20.35 6.60 1.96
CA THR A 152 -20.89 7.99 2.11
C THR A 152 -20.46 8.66 3.42
N TRP A 153 -20.19 7.90 4.47
CA TRP A 153 -19.72 8.39 5.77
C TRP A 153 -18.19 8.48 5.88
N ALA A 154 -17.43 7.83 5.00
CA ALA A 154 -15.97 7.89 4.94
C ALA A 154 -15.47 8.82 3.81
N GLU A 155 -16.35 9.70 3.32
CA GLU A 155 -16.08 10.56 2.19
C GLU A 155 -14.84 11.43 2.43
N GLY A 156 -13.87 11.35 1.51
CA GLY A 156 -12.60 12.06 1.60
C GLY A 156 -11.49 11.36 2.40
N ARG A 157 -11.79 10.23 3.10
CA ARG A 157 -10.80 9.52 3.93
C ARG A 157 -10.36 8.17 3.36
N VAL A 158 -11.12 7.62 2.41
CA VAL A 158 -10.80 6.36 1.76
C VAL A 158 -10.76 6.57 0.26
N ILE A 159 -9.62 6.26 -0.31
CA ILE A 159 -9.39 6.21 -1.75
C ILE A 159 -9.24 4.74 -2.12
N ARG A 160 -9.95 4.29 -3.14
CA ARG A 160 -9.78 2.95 -3.70
C ARG A 160 -9.48 3.07 -5.18
N TYR A 161 -8.48 2.36 -5.65
CA TYR A 161 -8.23 2.19 -7.06
C TYR A 161 -7.99 0.71 -7.40
N CYS A 162 -8.33 0.34 -8.61
CA CYS A 162 -8.08 -1.01 -9.13
C CYS A 162 -7.02 -0.98 -10.21
N TYR A 163 -6.25 -2.05 -10.29
CA TYR A 163 -5.24 -2.22 -11.33
C TYR A 163 -5.06 -3.71 -11.65
N ASP A 164 -4.63 -3.98 -12.86
CA ASP A 164 -4.27 -5.33 -13.26
C ASP A 164 -2.83 -5.61 -12.85
N ARG A 165 -2.63 -6.78 -12.27
CA ARG A 165 -1.30 -7.26 -11.93
C ARG A 165 -0.56 -7.63 -13.21
N GLU A 166 0.62 -7.08 -13.37
CA GLU A 166 1.61 -7.57 -14.34
C GLU A 166 2.48 -8.64 -13.67
N ASP A 167 3.07 -9.55 -14.45
CA ASP A 167 3.92 -10.63 -13.92
C ASP A 167 5.12 -10.07 -13.19
N TRP A 168 5.68 -8.99 -13.68
CA TRP A 168 6.72 -8.22 -13.04
C TRP A 168 6.15 -6.83 -12.65
N PRO A 169 6.27 -6.35 -11.43
CA PRO A 169 7.16 -6.68 -10.29
C PRO A 169 6.55 -7.59 -9.21
N HIS A 170 5.46 -8.28 -9.45
CA HIS A 170 4.90 -9.22 -8.49
C HIS A 170 5.66 -10.55 -8.45
N TYR A 171 6.77 -10.59 -9.14
CA TYR A 171 7.70 -11.70 -9.18
C TYR A 171 8.25 -12.00 -7.77
N GLY A 172 8.39 -13.28 -7.46
CA GLY A 172 8.93 -13.71 -6.17
C GLY A 172 7.87 -14.11 -5.13
N VAL A 173 6.60 -13.82 -5.36
CA VAL A 173 5.56 -14.36 -4.49
C VAL A 173 5.45 -15.86 -4.70
N GLY A 174 5.93 -16.63 -3.71
CA GLY A 174 6.04 -18.09 -3.81
C GLY A 174 7.23 -18.60 -4.62
N GLN A 175 8.16 -17.74 -5.02
CA GLN A 175 9.42 -18.13 -5.67
C GLN A 175 10.61 -17.60 -4.88
N MET A 176 11.66 -18.40 -4.83
CA MET A 176 12.95 -17.95 -4.29
C MET A 176 13.61 -17.02 -5.31
N VAL A 177 13.98 -15.83 -4.87
CA VAL A 177 14.78 -14.89 -5.67
C VAL A 177 16.23 -15.02 -5.27
N ASP A 178 17.08 -15.39 -6.22
CA ASP A 178 18.53 -15.39 -6.02
C ASP A 178 19.05 -13.97 -6.28
N PHE A 179 19.43 -13.29 -5.23
CA PHE A 179 19.93 -11.91 -5.30
C PHE A 179 21.32 -11.80 -5.93
N ASP A 180 22.08 -12.89 -6.03
CA ASP A 180 23.39 -12.90 -6.71
C ASP A 180 23.24 -12.78 -8.24
N GLN A 181 22.01 -12.94 -8.76
CA GLN A 181 21.66 -12.77 -10.17
C GLN A 181 20.90 -11.49 -10.48
N VAL A 182 20.80 -10.56 -9.54
CA VAL A 182 20.13 -9.27 -9.75
C VAL A 182 20.89 -8.45 -10.80
N GLY A 183 20.30 -8.39 -11.99
CA GLY A 183 20.88 -7.72 -13.18
C GLY A 183 20.74 -8.53 -14.46
N GLN A 184 20.40 -9.79 -14.36
CA GLN A 184 20.02 -10.60 -15.52
C GLN A 184 18.49 -10.66 -15.60
N ALA A 185 17.91 -10.16 -16.68
CA ALA A 185 16.50 -10.36 -16.96
C ALA A 185 16.24 -11.88 -16.96
N PRO A 186 15.20 -12.38 -16.27
CA PRO A 186 14.90 -13.80 -16.32
C PRO A 186 14.62 -14.19 -17.77
N THR A 187 15.39 -15.11 -18.30
CA THR A 187 15.09 -15.79 -19.56
C THR A 187 13.93 -16.74 -19.27
N GLY A 188 12.71 -16.19 -19.28
CA GLY A 188 11.53 -16.93 -18.86
C GLY A 188 11.01 -17.80 -19.98
N GLU A 189 11.10 -19.11 -19.80
CA GLU A 189 10.09 -20.00 -20.35
C GLU A 189 8.87 -19.97 -19.44
N ARG A 190 7.73 -19.57 -19.98
CA ARG A 190 6.44 -19.65 -19.28
C ARG A 190 6.11 -21.13 -19.07
N SER A 191 6.08 -21.58 -17.85
CA SER A 191 5.37 -22.80 -17.50
C SER A 191 3.92 -22.42 -17.22
N ASP A 192 3.04 -22.76 -18.15
CA ASP A 192 1.60 -22.71 -17.98
C ASP A 192 1.20 -23.60 -16.82
N VAL A 193 0.64 -23.01 -15.75
CA VAL A 193 -0.19 -23.67 -14.76
C VAL A 193 -1.41 -22.80 -14.48
#